data_f85f4cdc0f749c9af0ad128953ce2d4a
#
_entry.id   f85f4cdc0f749c9af0ad128953ce2d4a
#
_cell.length_a   1.000
_cell.length_b   1.000
_cell.length_c   1.000
_cell.angle_alpha   90.00
_cell.angle_beta   90.00
_cell.angle_gamma   90.00
#
_symmetry.space_group_name_H-M   'P 1'
#
loop_
_entity.id
_entity.type
_entity.pdbx_description
1 polymer ?
#
loop_
_entity_poly.entity_id
_entity_poly.type
_entity_poly.pdbx_seq_one_letter_code
_entity_poly.pdbx_strand_id
1 'polypeptide(L)'
;MALWIFCPRVRIQGAELMAARGPLLIVANHPDSFLDAIILGAYYPRKLHFLARGDVFRKPIYGFLLRSIGMIPIHRAREGREHLHLNEGTFQESVEVLRRGDGLLIFIEGICLLTHEIQPFKKGATRILEAAHTAGIQPLVHVVGMGYSDFRAFGKVVNISIEVFSAKAVFDHARHRLDFNESVRVQMLRLVDVPAEGVSLRKGLFYLLNLPYFRLLSSFVWRRTAGTVFYDSVLFGALMFTYPIYLVAFAAALHGIFEVPMLITMLALPIGFRLTSIRVVTK
;
A
#
# COMPACT_ATOMS: atom_id res chain seq x y z
N MET A 1 -3.07 -14.93 1.50
CA MET A 1 -4.42 -15.17 2.10
C MET A 1 -5.06 -13.90 2.62
N ALA A 2 -4.48 -13.16 3.57
CA ALA A 2 -5.08 -11.93 4.11
C ALA A 2 -5.45 -10.90 3.03
N LEU A 3 -4.56 -10.65 2.06
CA LEU A 3 -4.83 -9.74 0.95
C LEU A 3 -6.00 -10.19 0.09
N TRP A 4 -6.20 -11.50 -0.10
CA TRP A 4 -7.33 -12.05 -0.86
C TRP A 4 -8.69 -11.85 -0.19
N ILE A 5 -8.69 -11.77 1.14
CA ILE A 5 -9.91 -11.51 1.91
C ILE A 5 -10.19 -10.01 1.97
N PHE A 6 -9.14 -9.24 2.18
CA PHE A 6 -9.26 -7.80 2.37
C PHE A 6 -9.47 -7.04 1.06
N CYS A 7 -8.67 -7.38 0.03
CA CYS A 7 -8.74 -6.86 -1.33
C CYS A 7 -8.86 -8.02 -2.33
N PRO A 8 -10.03 -8.67 -2.43
CA PRO A 8 -10.22 -9.85 -3.28
C PRO A 8 -10.03 -9.56 -4.76
N ARG A 9 -10.13 -8.30 -5.15
CA ARG A 9 -9.91 -7.86 -6.52
C ARG A 9 -8.99 -6.66 -6.57
N VAL A 10 -7.82 -6.87 -7.18
CA VAL A 10 -6.89 -5.81 -7.55
C VAL A 10 -6.77 -5.81 -9.06
N ARG A 11 -7.10 -4.69 -9.70
CA ARG A 11 -6.96 -4.48 -11.15
C ARG A 11 -5.75 -3.59 -11.37
N ILE A 12 -4.88 -3.99 -12.27
CA ILE A 12 -3.65 -3.23 -12.55
C ILE A 12 -3.62 -2.91 -14.04
N GLN A 13 -3.70 -1.64 -14.36
CA GLN A 13 -3.45 -1.09 -15.68
C GLN A 13 -1.99 -0.69 -15.77
N GLY A 14 -1.30 -1.08 -16.85
CA GLY A 14 0.16 -0.89 -16.99
C GLY A 14 0.96 -1.90 -16.19
N ALA A 15 0.43 -3.10 -15.92
CA ALA A 15 1.12 -4.15 -15.16
C ALA A 15 2.47 -4.57 -15.77
N GLU A 16 2.62 -4.48 -17.09
CA GLU A 16 3.84 -4.75 -17.84
C GLU A 16 4.99 -3.83 -17.43
N LEU A 17 4.69 -2.59 -17.02
CA LEU A 17 5.68 -1.62 -16.55
C LEU A 17 6.34 -2.04 -15.24
N MET A 18 5.64 -2.82 -14.41
CA MET A 18 6.18 -3.28 -13.13
C MET A 18 7.43 -4.15 -13.27
N ALA A 19 7.61 -4.80 -14.43
CA ALA A 19 8.77 -5.63 -14.75
C ALA A 19 10.02 -4.83 -15.15
N ALA A 20 9.95 -3.50 -15.20
CA ALA A 20 11.07 -2.64 -15.55
C ALA A 20 12.28 -2.92 -14.66
N ARG A 21 13.46 -2.95 -15.27
CA ARG A 21 14.74 -3.18 -14.58
C ARG A 21 15.50 -1.87 -14.38
N GLY A 22 16.49 -1.87 -13.49
CA GLY A 22 17.32 -0.72 -13.17
C GLY A 22 16.72 0.20 -12.10
N PRO A 23 17.31 1.38 -11.87
CA PRO A 23 16.85 2.34 -10.88
C PRO A 23 15.39 2.75 -11.13
N LEU A 24 14.53 2.61 -10.13
CA LEU A 24 13.11 2.92 -10.26
C LEU A 24 12.62 3.76 -9.08
N LEU A 25 12.08 4.94 -9.37
CA LEU A 25 11.32 5.73 -8.41
C LEU A 25 9.82 5.59 -8.71
N ILE A 26 9.07 5.11 -7.74
CA ILE A 26 7.61 5.01 -7.79
C ILE A 26 7.03 6.18 -7.01
N VAL A 27 6.22 6.98 -7.68
CA VAL A 27 5.53 8.14 -7.12
C VAL A 27 4.03 7.83 -7.11
N ALA A 28 3.45 7.68 -5.93
CA ALA A 28 2.04 7.27 -5.76
C ALA A 28 1.25 8.26 -4.91
N ASN A 29 -0.09 8.29 -5.08
CA ASN A 29 -1.00 8.88 -4.12
C ASN A 29 -1.14 7.98 -2.87
N HIS A 30 -1.76 8.48 -1.79
CA HIS A 30 -1.76 7.79 -0.49
C HIS A 30 -3.16 7.75 0.16
N PRO A 31 -4.12 7.06 -0.45
CA PRO A 31 -5.51 7.07 0.02
C PRO A 31 -5.79 6.19 1.24
N ASP A 32 -5.05 5.09 1.47
CA ASP A 32 -5.38 4.10 2.52
C ASP A 32 -4.16 3.67 3.38
N SER A 33 -3.36 4.64 3.77
CA SER A 33 -2.29 4.46 4.76
C SER A 33 -1.32 3.31 4.42
N PHE A 34 -0.94 2.50 5.40
CA PHE A 34 0.03 1.42 5.22
C PHE A 34 -0.45 0.31 4.25
N LEU A 35 -1.77 0.20 4.04
CA LEU A 35 -2.34 -0.76 3.09
C LEU A 35 -1.87 -0.49 1.65
N ASP A 36 -1.70 0.78 1.26
CA ASP A 36 -1.18 1.16 -0.07
C ASP A 36 0.22 0.59 -0.29
N ALA A 37 1.10 0.72 0.72
CA ALA A 37 2.46 0.18 0.66
C ALA A 37 2.47 -1.35 0.58
N ILE A 38 1.60 -2.02 1.36
CA ILE A 38 1.47 -3.48 1.33
C ILE A 38 1.03 -3.96 -0.06
N ILE A 39 0.03 -3.31 -0.65
CA ILE A 39 -0.49 -3.70 -1.97
C ILE A 39 0.60 -3.51 -3.02
N LEU A 40 1.21 -2.33 -3.11
CA LEU A 40 2.27 -2.09 -4.10
C LEU A 40 3.45 -3.04 -3.89
N GLY A 41 3.87 -3.27 -2.63
CA GLY A 41 4.94 -4.22 -2.32
C GLY A 41 4.62 -5.67 -2.67
N ALA A 42 3.34 -6.06 -2.64
CA ALA A 42 2.92 -7.42 -2.99
C ALA A 42 2.85 -7.67 -4.50
N TYR A 43 2.62 -6.63 -5.30
CA TYR A 43 2.42 -6.77 -6.74
C TYR A 43 3.64 -6.43 -7.59
N TYR A 44 4.52 -5.51 -7.13
CA TYR A 44 5.77 -5.25 -7.86
C TYR A 44 6.72 -6.47 -7.74
N PRO A 45 7.16 -7.08 -8.87
CA PRO A 45 7.99 -8.30 -8.87
C PRO A 45 9.47 -7.97 -8.62
N ARG A 46 9.75 -7.05 -7.69
CA ARG A 46 11.09 -6.61 -7.34
C ARG A 46 11.13 -6.10 -5.91
N LYS A 47 12.33 -6.00 -5.34
CA LYS A 47 12.52 -5.41 -4.03
C LYS A 47 12.15 -3.92 -4.06
N LEU A 48 11.23 -3.51 -3.19
CA LEU A 48 10.86 -2.13 -2.97
C LEU A 48 11.35 -1.66 -1.62
N HIS A 49 11.82 -0.42 -1.60
CA HIS A 49 12.06 0.35 -0.40
C HIS A 49 10.99 1.44 -0.28
N PHE A 50 10.57 1.76 0.94
CA PHE A 50 9.45 2.64 1.20
C PHE A 50 9.87 3.81 2.09
N LEU A 51 9.55 5.04 1.70
CA LEU A 51 9.72 6.17 2.60
C LEU A 51 8.58 6.17 3.62
N ALA A 52 8.93 6.12 4.89
CA ALA A 52 7.98 6.09 5.99
C ALA A 52 8.30 7.19 7.03
N ARG A 53 7.30 7.56 7.83
CA ARG A 53 7.41 8.61 8.86
C ARG A 53 8.58 8.35 9.80
N GLY A 54 9.44 9.34 10.01
CA GLY A 54 10.63 9.23 10.86
C GLY A 54 10.32 8.98 12.35
N ASP A 55 9.19 9.51 12.83
CA ASP A 55 8.79 9.35 14.24
C ASP A 55 8.52 7.90 14.66
N VAL A 56 8.10 7.01 13.72
CA VAL A 56 7.87 5.59 14.02
C VAL A 56 9.17 4.80 14.23
N PHE A 57 10.31 5.33 13.79
CA PHE A 57 11.63 4.71 13.98
C PHE A 57 12.29 5.05 15.32
N ARG A 58 11.71 5.95 16.13
CA ARG A 58 12.29 6.38 17.41
C ARG A 58 12.46 5.23 18.41
N LYS A 59 11.57 4.24 18.39
CA LYS A 59 11.69 3.06 19.24
C LYS A 59 12.59 2.02 18.55
N PRO A 60 13.70 1.58 19.18
CA PRO A 60 14.71 0.72 18.53
C PRO A 60 14.14 -0.55 17.88
N ILE A 61 13.23 -1.24 18.57
CA ILE A 61 12.61 -2.47 18.07
C ILE A 61 11.80 -2.18 16.81
N TYR A 62 10.97 -1.12 16.80
CA TYR A 62 10.19 -0.76 15.62
C TYR A 62 11.08 -0.27 14.48
N GLY A 63 12.11 0.53 14.80
CA GLY A 63 13.09 0.98 13.81
C GLY A 63 13.80 -0.19 13.14
N PHE A 64 14.23 -1.19 13.91
CA PHE A 64 14.84 -2.41 13.38
C PHE A 64 13.88 -3.19 12.47
N LEU A 65 12.65 -3.44 12.92
CA LEU A 65 11.65 -4.17 12.13
C LEU A 65 11.29 -3.42 10.84
N LEU A 66 11.09 -2.11 10.89
CA LEU A 66 10.75 -1.31 9.71
C LEU A 66 11.90 -1.30 8.69
N ARG A 67 13.14 -1.16 9.15
CA ARG A 67 14.31 -1.25 8.27
C ARG A 67 14.49 -2.63 7.65
N SER A 68 14.20 -3.71 8.38
CA SER A 68 14.32 -5.08 7.86
C SER A 68 13.37 -5.35 6.68
N ILE A 69 12.26 -4.62 6.59
CA ILE A 69 11.33 -4.69 5.46
C ILE A 69 11.54 -3.57 4.42
N GLY A 70 12.70 -2.91 4.47
CA GLY A 70 13.10 -1.92 3.45
C GLY A 70 12.52 -0.53 3.67
N MET A 71 12.03 -0.18 4.87
CA MET A 71 11.54 1.18 5.14
C MET A 71 12.67 2.13 5.52
N ILE A 72 12.64 3.32 4.93
CA ILE A 72 13.58 4.41 5.12
C ILE A 72 12.85 5.57 5.82
N PRO A 73 13.39 6.12 6.92
CA PRO A 73 12.74 7.21 7.64
C PRO A 73 12.79 8.52 6.85
N ILE A 74 11.67 9.24 6.77
CA ILE A 74 11.61 10.61 6.27
C ILE A 74 10.93 11.51 7.29
N HIS A 75 11.57 12.63 7.61
CA HIS A 75 11.09 13.58 8.61
C HIS A 75 10.31 14.73 7.95
N ARG A 76 9.14 15.03 8.52
CA ARG A 76 8.24 16.07 8.01
C ARG A 76 8.26 17.27 8.95
N ALA A 77 8.06 18.47 8.41
CA ALA A 77 8.08 19.70 9.19
C ALA A 77 7.11 19.70 10.39
N ARG A 78 5.97 18.97 10.28
CA ARG A 78 5.00 18.81 11.38
C ARG A 78 5.46 17.89 12.51
N GLU A 79 6.54 17.14 12.30
CA GLU A 79 7.17 16.27 13.32
C GLU A 79 8.27 16.99 14.10
N GLY A 80 8.50 18.27 13.80
CA GLY A 80 9.55 19.13 14.34
C GLY A 80 10.50 19.56 13.23
N ARG A 81 10.66 20.88 13.08
CA ARG A 81 11.58 21.44 12.06
C ARG A 81 13.03 21.10 12.33
N GLU A 82 13.36 20.87 13.60
CA GLU A 82 14.69 20.46 14.08
C GLU A 82 15.12 19.09 13.51
N HIS A 83 14.20 18.26 13.09
CA HIS A 83 14.50 16.94 12.50
C HIS A 83 14.69 16.97 10.98
N LEU A 84 14.43 18.09 10.32
CA LEU A 84 14.51 18.17 8.85
C LEU A 84 15.92 17.97 8.30
N HIS A 85 16.97 18.30 9.09
CA HIS A 85 18.36 18.06 8.71
C HIS A 85 18.68 16.57 8.58
N LEU A 86 17.95 15.68 9.29
CA LEU A 86 18.11 14.22 9.18
C LEU A 86 17.69 13.68 7.81
N ASN A 87 16.93 14.46 7.04
CA ASN A 87 16.54 14.06 5.68
C ASN A 87 17.71 14.01 4.70
N GLU A 88 18.85 14.65 5.01
CA GLU A 88 20.06 14.50 4.20
C GLU A 88 20.47 13.03 4.11
N GLY A 89 20.53 12.34 5.26
CA GLY A 89 20.76 10.90 5.31
C GLY A 89 19.70 10.08 4.58
N THR A 90 18.42 10.50 4.66
CA THR A 90 17.33 9.86 3.91
C THR A 90 17.55 9.94 2.41
N PHE A 91 17.96 11.11 1.89
CA PHE A 91 18.21 11.29 0.46
C PHE A 91 19.42 10.50 0.00
N GLN A 92 20.51 10.46 0.79
CA GLN A 92 21.68 9.63 0.51
C GLN A 92 21.32 8.13 0.48
N GLU A 93 20.57 7.64 1.48
CA GLU A 93 20.09 6.25 1.51
C GLU A 93 19.19 5.93 0.32
N SER A 94 18.32 6.87 -0.09
CA SER A 94 17.45 6.76 -1.27
C SER A 94 18.27 6.65 -2.57
N VAL A 95 19.31 7.46 -2.73
CA VAL A 95 20.23 7.39 -3.88
C VAL A 95 20.95 6.06 -3.91
N GLU A 96 21.36 5.52 -2.76
CA GLU A 96 22.04 4.23 -2.69
C GLU A 96 21.11 3.05 -3.07
N VAL A 97 19.83 3.12 -2.70
CA VAL A 97 18.79 2.18 -3.17
C VAL A 97 18.70 2.22 -4.69
N LEU A 98 18.58 3.40 -5.28
CA LEU A 98 18.51 3.57 -6.73
C LEU A 98 19.78 3.10 -7.44
N ARG A 99 20.98 3.37 -6.85
CA ARG A 99 22.26 2.90 -7.40
C ARG A 99 22.37 1.39 -7.49
N ARG A 100 21.78 0.66 -6.53
CA ARG A 100 21.71 -0.82 -6.56
C ARG A 100 20.72 -1.34 -7.60
N GLY A 101 19.97 -0.46 -8.25
CA GLY A 101 18.93 -0.85 -9.19
C GLY A 101 17.65 -1.34 -8.50
N ASP A 102 17.46 -1.08 -7.21
CA ASP A 102 16.23 -1.39 -6.47
C ASP A 102 15.11 -0.38 -6.79
N GLY A 103 13.88 -0.68 -6.36
CA GLY A 103 12.75 0.23 -6.44
C GLY A 103 12.61 1.05 -5.16
N LEU A 104 12.37 2.36 -5.31
CA LEU A 104 12.06 3.27 -4.21
C LEU A 104 10.64 3.80 -4.38
N LEU A 105 9.78 3.63 -3.37
CA LEU A 105 8.42 4.13 -3.38
C LEU A 105 8.27 5.32 -2.44
N ILE A 106 7.69 6.39 -2.97
CA ILE A 106 7.32 7.57 -2.22
C ILE A 106 5.85 7.92 -2.44
N PHE A 107 5.12 8.12 -1.36
CA PHE A 107 3.80 8.75 -1.41
C PHE A 107 3.99 10.27 -1.45
N ILE A 108 3.82 10.85 -2.64
CA ILE A 108 4.26 12.24 -2.94
C ILE A 108 3.51 13.30 -2.13
N GLU A 109 2.33 12.99 -1.65
CA GLU A 109 1.50 13.85 -0.82
C GLU A 109 2.10 14.06 0.60
N GLY A 110 2.91 13.11 1.08
CA GLY A 110 3.51 13.12 2.42
C GLY A 110 2.51 13.11 3.56
N ILE A 111 1.25 12.80 3.25
CA ILE A 111 0.14 12.65 4.20
C ILE A 111 -0.80 11.57 3.65
N CYS A 112 -1.42 10.83 4.55
CA CYS A 112 -2.52 9.93 4.23
C CYS A 112 -3.82 10.52 4.76
N LEU A 113 -4.81 10.58 3.89
CA LEU A 113 -6.20 10.88 4.22
C LEU A 113 -7.05 9.81 3.53
N LEU A 114 -8.11 9.34 4.21
CA LEU A 114 -9.05 8.37 3.61
C LEU A 114 -9.92 9.08 2.56
N THR A 115 -9.31 9.42 1.43
CA THR A 115 -9.94 10.14 0.32
C THR A 115 -9.23 9.80 -0.99
N HIS A 116 -9.94 9.92 -2.10
CA HIS A 116 -9.37 9.83 -3.45
C HIS A 116 -8.93 11.19 -4.00
N GLU A 117 -9.18 12.26 -3.27
CA GLU A 117 -8.73 13.60 -3.65
C GLU A 117 -7.20 13.71 -3.51
N ILE A 118 -6.55 14.09 -4.60
CA ILE A 118 -5.09 14.28 -4.62
C ILE A 118 -4.71 15.49 -3.79
N GLN A 119 -3.92 15.26 -2.76
CA GLN A 119 -3.42 16.29 -1.86
C GLN A 119 -2.22 17.05 -2.46
N PRO A 120 -1.88 18.24 -1.94
CA PRO A 120 -0.71 19.00 -2.40
C PRO A 120 0.60 18.22 -2.25
N PHE A 121 1.39 18.15 -3.33
CA PHE A 121 2.63 17.39 -3.37
C PHE A 121 3.74 18.03 -2.55
N LYS A 122 4.55 17.18 -1.92
CA LYS A 122 5.74 17.58 -1.17
C LYS A 122 6.99 17.52 -2.05
N LYS A 123 8.07 18.14 -1.58
CA LYS A 123 9.34 18.24 -2.31
C LYS A 123 10.24 16.99 -2.20
N GLY A 124 9.77 15.90 -1.55
CA GLY A 124 10.59 14.71 -1.28
C GLY A 124 11.03 14.01 -2.57
N ALA A 125 10.08 13.74 -3.47
CA ALA A 125 10.38 13.06 -4.74
C ALA A 125 11.36 13.85 -5.61
N THR A 126 11.17 15.16 -5.74
CA THR A 126 12.05 16.02 -6.54
C THR A 126 13.46 16.12 -5.96
N ARG A 127 13.60 16.15 -4.62
CA ARG A 127 14.91 16.14 -3.95
C ARG A 127 15.66 14.83 -4.15
N ILE A 128 14.96 13.71 -4.12
CA ILE A 128 15.55 12.39 -4.40
C ILE A 128 16.02 12.32 -5.85
N LEU A 129 15.21 12.80 -6.80
CA LEU A 129 15.59 12.83 -8.22
C LEU A 129 16.80 13.74 -8.47
N GLU A 130 16.81 14.91 -7.87
CA GLU A 130 17.94 15.84 -7.93
C GLU A 130 19.24 15.20 -7.38
N ALA A 131 19.16 14.56 -6.21
CA ALA A 131 20.29 13.88 -5.61
C ALA A 131 20.76 12.68 -6.46
N ALA A 132 19.83 11.92 -7.04
CA ALA A 132 20.14 10.81 -7.94
C ALA A 132 20.85 11.30 -9.21
N HIS A 133 20.34 12.36 -9.85
CA HIS A 133 20.97 12.99 -11.02
C HIS A 133 22.37 13.52 -10.72
N THR A 134 22.56 14.19 -9.59
CA THR A 134 23.87 14.65 -9.14
C THR A 134 24.84 13.47 -8.96
N ALA A 135 24.33 12.32 -8.55
CA ALA A 135 25.11 11.08 -8.42
C ALA A 135 25.26 10.30 -9.75
N GLY A 136 24.86 10.87 -10.89
CA GLY A 136 24.93 10.23 -12.21
C GLY A 136 23.90 9.13 -12.45
N ILE A 137 22.86 9.05 -11.62
CA ILE A 137 21.80 8.03 -11.73
C ILE A 137 20.57 8.67 -12.36
N GLN A 138 20.02 8.00 -13.37
CA GLN A 138 18.77 8.40 -14.03
C GLN A 138 17.70 7.34 -13.76
N PRO A 139 16.91 7.45 -12.68
CA PRO A 139 15.88 6.49 -12.39
C PRO A 139 14.71 6.63 -13.36
N LEU A 140 14.15 5.48 -13.77
CA LEU A 140 12.82 5.45 -14.36
C LEU A 140 11.82 5.93 -13.29
N VAL A 141 10.86 6.74 -13.69
CA VAL A 141 9.83 7.24 -12.77
C VAL A 141 8.48 6.66 -13.17
N HIS A 142 7.88 5.88 -12.26
CA HIS A 142 6.50 5.44 -12.38
C HIS A 142 5.58 6.38 -11.62
N VAL A 143 4.56 6.90 -12.29
CA VAL A 143 3.44 7.58 -11.65
C VAL A 143 2.34 6.55 -11.45
N VAL A 144 1.90 6.38 -10.20
CA VAL A 144 0.94 5.35 -9.82
C VAL A 144 -0.28 6.00 -9.17
N GLY A 145 -1.45 5.79 -9.79
CA GLY A 145 -2.74 6.14 -9.23
C GLY A 145 -3.39 4.93 -8.57
N MET A 146 -3.83 5.08 -7.32
CA MET A 146 -4.56 4.07 -6.57
C MET A 146 -5.96 4.58 -6.22
N GLY A 147 -6.98 3.76 -6.52
CA GLY A 147 -8.37 4.00 -6.16
C GLY A 147 -8.97 2.79 -5.46
N TYR A 148 -9.80 3.02 -4.45
CA TYR A 148 -10.48 2.01 -3.66
C TYR A 148 -11.99 2.14 -3.80
N SER A 149 -12.73 1.03 -3.88
CA SER A 149 -14.19 1.06 -3.86
C SER A 149 -14.73 1.56 -2.52
N ASP A 150 -14.04 1.24 -1.45
CA ASP A 150 -14.43 1.55 -0.08
C ASP A 150 -13.21 1.77 0.81
N PHE A 151 -13.37 2.59 1.85
CA PHE A 151 -12.50 2.64 3.02
C PHE A 151 -13.19 1.95 4.19
N ARG A 152 -12.40 1.44 5.14
CA ARG A 152 -12.88 0.81 6.38
C ARG A 152 -13.79 -0.41 6.17
N ALA A 153 -13.56 -1.19 5.12
CA ALA A 153 -14.35 -2.36 4.79
C ALA A 153 -13.48 -3.54 4.35
N PHE A 154 -13.98 -4.77 4.57
CA PHE A 154 -13.48 -5.97 3.89
C PHE A 154 -14.04 -6.07 2.48
N GLY A 155 -13.34 -6.77 1.60
CA GLY A 155 -13.84 -7.05 0.26
C GLY A 155 -13.69 -5.89 -0.71
N LYS A 156 -12.70 -5.03 -0.50
CA LYS A 156 -12.42 -3.88 -1.38
C LYS A 156 -12.01 -4.31 -2.77
N VAL A 157 -12.44 -3.53 -3.75
CA VAL A 157 -11.82 -3.50 -5.09
C VAL A 157 -10.78 -2.41 -5.10
N VAL A 158 -9.61 -2.70 -5.67
CA VAL A 158 -8.53 -1.72 -5.80
C VAL A 158 -8.15 -1.62 -7.26
N ASN A 159 -8.21 -0.41 -7.81
CA ASN A 159 -7.66 -0.10 -9.12
C ASN A 159 -6.28 0.54 -8.94
N ILE A 160 -5.30 0.05 -9.67
CA ILE A 160 -3.94 0.58 -9.74
C ILE A 160 -3.66 0.89 -11.19
N SER A 161 -3.34 2.14 -11.50
CA SER A 161 -2.95 2.56 -12.85
C SER A 161 -1.53 3.08 -12.82
N ILE A 162 -0.70 2.59 -13.73
CA ILE A 162 0.74 2.88 -13.79
C ILE A 162 1.08 3.46 -15.14
N GLU A 163 1.78 4.58 -15.14
CA GLU A 163 2.40 5.16 -16.33
C GLU A 163 3.84 5.57 -16.04
N VAL A 164 4.65 5.60 -17.11
CA VAL A 164 6.00 6.17 -17.03
C VAL A 164 5.90 7.69 -17.14
N PHE A 165 6.61 8.39 -16.29
CA PHE A 165 6.79 9.83 -16.42
C PHE A 165 7.73 10.11 -17.61
N SER A 166 7.19 10.69 -18.68
CA SER A 166 7.89 10.83 -19.96
C SER A 166 8.66 12.13 -20.15
N ALA A 167 8.48 13.10 -19.25
CA ALA A 167 9.23 14.35 -19.35
C ALA A 167 10.67 14.16 -18.88
N LYS A 168 11.65 14.71 -19.62
CA LYS A 168 13.04 14.79 -19.13
C LYS A 168 13.05 15.63 -17.87
N ALA A 169 13.24 14.98 -16.73
CA ALA A 169 13.34 15.65 -15.45
C ALA A 169 14.74 16.27 -15.34
N VAL A 170 14.85 17.52 -15.79
CA VAL A 170 16.02 18.35 -15.54
C VAL A 170 15.75 19.13 -14.25
N PHE A 171 16.65 19.05 -13.28
CA PHE A 171 16.46 19.65 -11.94
C PHE A 171 17.47 20.76 -11.64
N ASP A 172 17.84 21.54 -12.67
CA ASP A 172 18.88 22.59 -12.53
C ASP A 172 18.39 23.81 -11.71
N HIS A 173 17.07 24.02 -11.60
CA HIS A 173 16.48 25.17 -10.92
C HIS A 173 15.24 24.82 -10.11
N ALA A 174 14.94 25.65 -9.11
CA ALA A 174 13.74 25.48 -8.25
C ALA A 174 12.42 25.40 -9.04
N ARG A 175 12.33 26.06 -10.20
CA ARG A 175 11.16 26.03 -11.09
C ARG A 175 10.94 24.63 -11.66
N HIS A 176 11.99 23.92 -12.06
CA HIS A 176 11.86 22.55 -12.60
C HIS A 176 11.24 21.58 -11.58
N ARG A 177 11.46 21.80 -10.27
CA ARG A 177 10.79 21.02 -9.21
C ARG A 177 9.30 21.28 -9.14
N LEU A 178 8.86 22.50 -9.40
CA LEU A 178 7.44 22.86 -9.46
C LEU A 178 6.80 22.26 -10.72
N ASP A 179 7.46 22.40 -11.86
CA ASP A 179 6.98 21.88 -13.16
C ASP A 179 6.88 20.35 -13.13
N PHE A 180 7.83 19.66 -12.48
CA PHE A 180 7.73 18.22 -12.26
C PHE A 180 6.50 17.86 -11.41
N ASN A 181 6.32 18.51 -10.27
CA ASN A 181 5.20 18.22 -9.38
C ASN A 181 3.87 18.49 -10.07
N GLU A 182 3.74 19.55 -10.85
CA GLU A 182 2.52 19.87 -11.59
C GLU A 182 2.26 18.84 -12.70
N SER A 183 3.29 18.47 -13.46
CA SER A 183 3.16 17.43 -14.50
C SER A 183 2.76 16.08 -13.94
N VAL A 184 3.39 15.66 -12.83
CA VAL A 184 3.01 14.44 -12.11
C VAL A 184 1.60 14.55 -11.56
N ARG A 185 1.19 15.72 -11.06
CA ARG A 185 -0.17 15.93 -10.57
C ARG A 185 -1.22 15.75 -11.65
N VAL A 186 -1.01 16.37 -12.81
CA VAL A 186 -1.90 16.24 -13.97
C VAL A 186 -2.00 14.78 -14.43
N GLN A 187 -0.88 14.07 -14.47
CA GLN A 187 -0.84 12.65 -14.82
C GLN A 187 -1.58 11.81 -13.76
N MET A 188 -1.31 12.01 -12.49
CA MET A 188 -1.92 11.26 -11.38
C MET A 188 -3.44 11.46 -11.31
N LEU A 189 -3.94 12.66 -11.56
CA LEU A 189 -5.38 12.94 -11.62
C LEU A 189 -6.12 12.10 -12.68
N ARG A 190 -5.45 11.72 -13.77
CA ARG A 190 -6.00 10.83 -14.80
C ARG A 190 -5.89 9.36 -14.41
N LEU A 191 -4.88 9.01 -13.60
CA LEU A 191 -4.58 7.64 -13.20
C LEU A 191 -5.40 7.16 -12.01
N VAL A 192 -5.88 8.08 -11.15
CA VAL A 192 -6.73 7.69 -10.01
C VAL A 192 -8.12 7.32 -10.52
N ASP A 193 -8.33 6.02 -10.67
CA ASP A 193 -9.61 5.43 -11.09
C ASP A 193 -10.27 4.76 -9.87
N VAL A 194 -11.38 5.37 -9.41
CA VAL A 194 -12.14 4.86 -8.27
C VAL A 194 -13.13 3.81 -8.75
N PRO A 195 -13.02 2.56 -8.29
CA PRO A 195 -13.98 1.52 -8.66
C PRO A 195 -15.42 1.93 -8.27
N ALA A 196 -16.33 1.89 -9.22
CA ALA A 196 -17.73 2.29 -9.01
C ALA A 196 -18.46 1.41 -7.99
N GLU A 197 -18.02 0.15 -7.83
CA GLU A 197 -18.62 -0.80 -6.88
C GLU A 197 -17.54 -1.59 -6.16
N GLY A 198 -17.70 -1.72 -4.83
CA GLY A 198 -17.04 -2.75 -4.03
C GLY A 198 -17.50 -4.14 -4.46
N VAL A 199 -16.70 -5.16 -4.18
CA VAL A 199 -17.20 -6.54 -4.28
C VAL A 199 -18.30 -6.66 -3.23
N SER A 200 -19.55 -6.78 -3.69
CA SER A 200 -20.61 -7.27 -2.83
C SER A 200 -20.15 -8.65 -2.34
N LEU A 201 -19.73 -8.71 -1.08
CA LEU A 201 -19.52 -9.97 -0.38
C LEU A 201 -20.90 -10.62 -0.29
N ARG A 202 -21.37 -11.12 -1.45
CA ARG A 202 -22.68 -11.75 -1.50
C ARG A 202 -22.70 -12.84 -0.45
N LYS A 203 -23.70 -12.77 0.37
CA LYS A 203 -24.30 -13.65 1.34
C LYS A 203 -24.16 -15.15 1.03
N GLY A 204 -22.97 -15.56 0.59
CA GLY A 204 -22.60 -16.95 0.40
C GLY A 204 -22.31 -17.61 1.75
N LEU A 205 -22.47 -18.91 1.82
CA LEU A 205 -22.18 -19.71 3.02
C LEU A 205 -20.81 -19.38 3.62
N PHE A 206 -19.78 -19.23 2.80
CA PHE A 206 -18.42 -18.92 3.26
C PHE A 206 -18.30 -17.53 3.90
N TYR A 207 -19.06 -16.55 3.44
CA TYR A 207 -19.14 -15.24 4.10
C TYR A 207 -19.85 -15.35 5.44
N LEU A 208 -20.98 -16.06 5.50
CA LEU A 208 -21.75 -16.25 6.73
C LEU A 208 -20.92 -16.96 7.81
N LEU A 209 -20.16 -17.98 7.44
CA LEU A 209 -19.26 -18.69 8.36
C LEU A 209 -18.14 -17.79 8.93
N ASN A 210 -17.64 -16.85 8.16
CA ASN A 210 -16.62 -15.89 8.60
C ASN A 210 -17.22 -14.65 9.28
N LEU A 211 -18.52 -14.40 9.15
CA LEU A 211 -19.15 -13.15 9.61
C LEU A 211 -18.98 -12.87 11.10
N PRO A 212 -19.13 -13.83 12.02
CA PRO A 212 -18.92 -13.60 13.45
C PRO A 212 -17.48 -13.14 13.73
N TYR A 213 -16.51 -13.81 13.11
CA TYR A 213 -15.10 -13.45 13.23
C TYR A 213 -14.81 -12.04 12.68
N PHE A 214 -15.28 -11.72 11.47
CA PHE A 214 -15.08 -10.40 10.87
C PHE A 214 -15.73 -9.29 11.70
N ARG A 215 -16.93 -9.49 12.23
CA ARG A 215 -17.60 -8.52 13.11
C ARG A 215 -16.83 -8.30 14.41
N LEU A 216 -16.37 -9.37 15.06
CA LEU A 216 -15.58 -9.29 16.28
C LEU A 216 -14.27 -8.51 16.03
N LEU A 217 -13.54 -8.89 14.98
CA LEU A 217 -12.27 -8.26 14.62
C LEU A 217 -12.44 -6.79 14.26
N SER A 218 -13.43 -6.46 13.42
CA SER A 218 -13.74 -5.09 13.03
C SER A 218 -14.12 -4.22 14.23
N SER A 219 -14.96 -4.73 15.13
CA SER A 219 -15.35 -4.01 16.33
C SER A 219 -14.18 -3.77 17.28
N PHE A 220 -13.31 -4.77 17.44
CA PHE A 220 -12.12 -4.67 18.28
C PHE A 220 -11.14 -3.61 17.74
N VAL A 221 -10.88 -3.63 16.43
CA VAL A 221 -9.99 -2.67 15.77
C VAL A 221 -10.62 -1.27 15.77
N TRP A 222 -11.91 -1.15 15.48
CA TRP A 222 -12.62 0.13 15.45
C TRP A 222 -12.48 0.86 16.79
N ARG A 223 -12.71 0.18 17.91
CA ARG A 223 -12.60 0.78 19.25
C ARG A 223 -11.22 1.38 19.55
N ARG A 224 -10.16 0.94 18.84
CA ARG A 224 -8.77 1.39 19.04
C ARG A 224 -8.29 2.39 17.98
N THR A 225 -8.95 2.42 16.83
CA THR A 225 -8.52 3.22 15.68
C THR A 225 -9.57 4.22 15.20
N ALA A 226 -10.71 4.32 15.90
CA ALA A 226 -11.75 5.27 15.58
C ALA A 226 -11.17 6.70 15.45
N GLY A 227 -11.55 7.41 14.38
CA GLY A 227 -11.04 8.75 14.09
C GLY A 227 -9.62 8.81 13.49
N THR A 228 -8.95 7.66 13.30
CA THR A 228 -7.64 7.62 12.65
C THR A 228 -7.73 7.10 11.21
N VAL A 229 -6.67 7.32 10.43
CA VAL A 229 -6.51 6.77 9.07
C VAL A 229 -5.95 5.33 9.08
N PHE A 230 -5.68 4.77 10.24
CA PHE A 230 -4.98 3.48 10.38
C PHE A 230 -5.92 2.27 10.47
N TYR A 231 -7.23 2.48 10.45
CA TYR A 231 -8.21 1.40 10.66
C TYR A 231 -7.95 0.20 9.74
N ASP A 232 -7.88 0.45 8.44
CA ASP A 232 -7.71 -0.63 7.46
C ASP A 232 -6.34 -1.32 7.57
N SER A 233 -5.29 -0.56 7.82
CA SER A 233 -3.94 -1.11 8.02
C SER A 233 -3.85 -2.01 9.27
N VAL A 234 -4.46 -1.59 10.38
CA VAL A 234 -4.50 -2.37 11.62
C VAL A 234 -5.42 -3.58 11.46
N LEU A 235 -6.56 -3.41 10.79
CA LEU A 235 -7.50 -4.49 10.51
C LEU A 235 -6.85 -5.57 9.61
N PHE A 236 -6.13 -5.15 8.58
CA PHE A 236 -5.37 -6.05 7.71
C PHE A 236 -4.30 -6.81 8.49
N GLY A 237 -3.50 -6.11 9.30
CA GLY A 237 -2.48 -6.73 10.14
C GLY A 237 -3.09 -7.72 11.14
N ALA A 238 -4.16 -7.33 11.82
CA ALA A 238 -4.87 -8.22 12.74
C ALA A 238 -5.41 -9.47 12.03
N LEU A 239 -6.03 -9.29 10.84
CA LEU A 239 -6.49 -10.40 10.01
C LEU A 239 -5.35 -11.36 9.63
N MET A 240 -4.20 -10.82 9.27
CA MET A 240 -3.04 -11.62 8.84
C MET A 240 -2.58 -12.59 9.94
N PHE A 241 -2.59 -12.14 11.21
CA PHE A 241 -2.13 -12.96 12.32
C PHE A 241 -3.25 -13.81 12.96
N THR A 242 -4.48 -13.31 13.03
CA THR A 242 -5.55 -13.98 13.77
C THR A 242 -6.41 -14.90 12.91
N TYR A 243 -6.48 -14.69 11.60
CA TYR A 243 -7.28 -15.54 10.71
C TYR A 243 -6.77 -17.00 10.63
N PRO A 244 -5.44 -17.29 10.57
CA PRO A 244 -4.97 -18.66 10.67
C PRO A 244 -5.37 -19.35 11.97
N ILE A 245 -5.34 -18.62 13.09
CA ILE A 245 -5.76 -19.14 14.41
C ILE A 245 -7.26 -19.45 14.40
N TYR A 246 -8.06 -18.53 13.87
CA TYR A 246 -9.50 -18.75 13.69
C TYR A 246 -9.80 -19.97 12.83
N LEU A 247 -9.08 -20.16 11.71
CA LEU A 247 -9.26 -21.32 10.83
C LEU A 247 -9.00 -22.64 11.56
N VAL A 248 -7.92 -22.72 12.34
CA VAL A 248 -7.59 -23.92 13.14
C VAL A 248 -8.67 -24.19 14.18
N ALA A 249 -9.08 -23.18 14.94
CA ALA A 249 -10.11 -23.32 15.95
C ALA A 249 -11.48 -23.74 15.37
N PHE A 250 -11.85 -23.13 14.24
CA PHE A 250 -13.10 -23.44 13.55
C PHE A 250 -13.08 -24.84 12.96
N ALA A 251 -11.94 -25.25 12.34
CA ALA A 251 -11.78 -26.60 11.81
C ALA A 251 -11.81 -27.67 12.90
N ALA A 252 -11.20 -27.41 14.07
CA ALA A 252 -11.24 -28.30 15.22
C ALA A 252 -12.67 -28.45 15.77
N ALA A 253 -13.43 -27.35 15.85
CA ALA A 253 -14.83 -27.40 16.28
C ALA A 253 -15.70 -28.21 15.32
N LEU A 254 -15.55 -28.02 14.01
CA LEU A 254 -16.30 -28.81 13.00
C LEU A 254 -15.91 -30.29 13.03
N HIS A 255 -14.62 -30.58 13.21
CA HIS A 255 -14.16 -31.96 13.34
C HIS A 255 -14.77 -32.63 14.56
N GLY A 256 -14.76 -31.94 15.72
CA GLY A 256 -15.35 -32.51 16.95
C GLY A 256 -16.87 -32.70 16.93
N ILE A 257 -17.61 -31.93 16.11
CA ILE A 257 -19.07 -32.01 16.04
C ILE A 257 -19.54 -32.91 14.88
N PHE A 258 -18.90 -32.83 13.73
CA PHE A 258 -19.36 -33.43 12.46
C PHE A 258 -18.35 -34.38 11.84
N GLU A 259 -17.21 -34.67 12.48
CA GLU A 259 -16.12 -35.51 11.99
C GLU A 259 -15.53 -35.06 10.64
N VAL A 260 -15.77 -33.79 10.24
CA VAL A 260 -15.22 -33.23 9.00
C VAL A 260 -13.70 -33.12 9.09
N PRO A 261 -12.94 -33.64 8.10
CA PRO A 261 -11.48 -33.54 8.15
C PRO A 261 -11.02 -32.09 8.25
N MET A 262 -10.19 -31.79 9.24
CA MET A 262 -9.71 -30.40 9.50
C MET A 262 -9.09 -29.74 8.29
N LEU A 263 -8.29 -30.50 7.52
CA LEU A 263 -7.64 -29.97 6.31
C LEU A 263 -8.64 -29.48 5.27
N ILE A 264 -9.77 -30.19 5.10
CA ILE A 264 -10.84 -29.78 4.16
C ILE A 264 -11.41 -28.42 4.59
N THR A 265 -11.72 -28.25 5.88
CA THR A 265 -12.25 -26.99 6.41
C THR A 265 -11.25 -25.84 6.25
N MET A 266 -9.97 -26.08 6.58
CA MET A 266 -8.91 -25.08 6.49
C MET A 266 -8.66 -24.60 5.07
N LEU A 267 -8.85 -25.44 4.07
CA LEU A 267 -8.69 -25.08 2.66
C LEU A 267 -9.99 -24.52 2.06
N ALA A 268 -11.13 -25.14 2.35
CA ALA A 268 -12.42 -24.77 1.76
C ALA A 268 -12.87 -23.36 2.18
N LEU A 269 -12.64 -22.95 3.43
CA LEU A 269 -13.12 -21.66 3.94
C LEU A 269 -12.50 -20.47 3.20
N PRO A 270 -11.15 -20.32 3.11
CA PRO A 270 -10.53 -19.20 2.40
C PRO A 270 -10.69 -19.28 0.88
N ILE A 271 -10.65 -20.50 0.30
CA ILE A 271 -10.84 -20.70 -1.14
C ILE A 271 -12.28 -20.39 -1.53
N GLY A 272 -13.25 -20.91 -0.79
CA GLY A 272 -14.66 -20.67 -1.03
C GLY A 272 -15.02 -19.19 -0.87
N PHE A 273 -14.46 -18.50 0.13
CA PHE A 273 -14.60 -17.06 0.29
C PHE A 273 -14.07 -16.31 -0.94
N ARG A 274 -12.89 -16.67 -1.44
CA ARG A 274 -12.32 -16.06 -2.64
C ARG A 274 -13.19 -16.31 -3.88
N LEU A 275 -13.61 -17.54 -4.13
CA LEU A 275 -14.40 -17.89 -5.30
C LEU A 275 -15.78 -17.19 -5.32
N THR A 276 -16.42 -17.04 -4.15
CA THR A 276 -17.69 -16.32 -4.05
C THR A 276 -17.51 -14.80 -4.20
N SER A 277 -16.34 -14.25 -3.82
CA SER A 277 -16.01 -12.85 -4.00
C SER A 277 -15.70 -12.45 -5.46
N ILE A 278 -15.25 -13.40 -6.29
CA ILE A 278 -14.87 -13.14 -7.69
C ILE A 278 -16.12 -13.03 -8.62
N ARG A 279 -17.27 -13.55 -8.23
CA ARG A 279 -18.45 -13.68 -9.11
C ARG A 279 -19.30 -12.42 -9.31
N VAL A 280 -18.90 -11.27 -8.82
CA VAL A 280 -19.64 -10.02 -9.02
C VAL A 280 -18.80 -9.00 -9.74
N VAL A 281 -18.63 -9.22 -11.06
CA VAL A 281 -18.40 -8.14 -12.02
C VAL A 281 -19.20 -8.44 -13.26
N THR A 282 -20.28 -7.80 -13.34
CA THR A 282 -20.93 -7.52 -14.62
C THR A 282 -20.80 -6.04 -14.89
N LYS A 283 -20.06 -5.79 -15.99
CA LYS A 283 -20.00 -4.60 -16.85
C LYS A 283 -19.57 -3.30 -16.23
#